data_a7fb8d8ff504b91f84ee837388719264
#
_entry.id   a7fb8d8ff504b91f84ee837388719264
#
_cell.length_a   1.000
_cell.length_b   1.000
_cell.length_c   1.000
_cell.angle_alpha   90.00
_cell.angle_beta   90.00
_cell.angle_gamma   90.00
#
_symmetry.space_group_name_H-M   'P 1'
#
loop_
_entity.id
_entity.type
_entity.pdbx_description
1 polymer ?
#
loop_
_entity_poly.entity_id
_entity_poly.type
_entity_poly.pdbx_seq_one_letter_code
_entity_poly.pdbx_strand_id
1 'polypeptide(L)'
;AASDVYKRQRVAIYGGSYGGYATLAGVTFTPDLYACAIDYVGVSNLFTFMQTIPPYWKPLLDMMYEMVGDPVKDKEMMEKYSPVFHVDQIKAPLFIAQGANDPRVNKAESDQMVEALKKRGIEVEYMVKDNEGHGFHNEENKFDFYRAMEKFLDAHLKK
;
A
#
# COMPACT_ATOMS: atom_id res chain seq x y z
N ALA A 1 14.02 21.33 -18.14
CA ALA A 1 13.88 19.93 -18.55
C ALA A 1 14.94 19.00 -17.92
N ALA A 2 16.22 19.37 -17.90
CA ALA A 2 17.28 18.55 -17.26
C ALA A 2 17.10 18.44 -15.72
N SER A 3 16.60 19.51 -15.07
CA SER A 3 16.31 19.52 -13.63
C SER A 3 15.21 18.53 -13.21
N ASP A 4 14.28 18.18 -14.08
CA ASP A 4 13.17 17.28 -13.77
C ASP A 4 13.60 15.80 -13.74
N VAL A 5 14.57 15.41 -14.57
CA VAL A 5 15.09 14.03 -14.59
C VAL A 5 15.82 13.71 -13.28
N TYR A 6 16.62 14.63 -12.76
CA TYR A 6 17.31 14.47 -11.48
C TYR A 6 16.37 14.47 -10.29
N LYS A 7 15.26 15.20 -10.36
CA LYS A 7 14.25 15.22 -9.30
C LYS A 7 13.43 13.95 -9.25
N ARG A 8 13.10 13.32 -10.40
CA ARG A 8 12.33 12.07 -10.48
C ARG A 8 13.01 10.90 -9.79
N GLN A 9 14.35 10.82 -9.87
CA GLN A 9 15.14 9.78 -9.18
C GLN A 9 15.21 9.96 -7.65
N ARG A 10 14.62 11.03 -7.12
CA ARG A 10 14.63 11.38 -5.69
C ARG A 10 13.22 11.68 -5.16
N VAL A 11 12.21 11.12 -5.78
CA VAL A 11 10.82 11.23 -5.35
C VAL A 11 10.37 9.91 -4.76
N ALA A 12 9.96 9.93 -3.51
CA ALA A 12 9.25 8.83 -2.87
C ALA A 12 7.74 9.12 -2.84
N ILE A 13 6.93 8.08 -2.85
CA ILE A 13 5.50 8.18 -2.59
C ILE A 13 5.18 7.51 -1.25
N TYR A 14 4.39 8.20 -0.42
CA TYR A 14 3.96 7.71 0.89
C TYR A 14 2.48 8.00 1.09
N GLY A 15 1.74 7.06 1.62
CA GLY A 15 0.34 7.24 1.97
C GLY A 15 -0.18 6.19 2.94
N GLY A 16 -1.25 6.56 3.64
CA GLY A 16 -1.94 5.69 4.59
C GLY A 16 -3.38 5.38 4.17
N SER A 17 -3.85 4.17 4.44
CA SER A 17 -5.22 3.72 4.13
C SER A 17 -5.52 3.81 2.63
N TYR A 18 -6.49 4.63 2.21
CA TYR A 18 -6.69 4.93 0.78
C TYR A 18 -5.43 5.52 0.12
N GLY A 19 -4.68 6.36 0.84
CA GLY A 19 -3.37 6.86 0.39
C GLY A 19 -2.34 5.74 0.24
N GLY A 20 -2.43 4.67 1.03
CA GLY A 20 -1.64 3.45 0.85
C GLY A 20 -1.97 2.73 -0.45
N TYR A 21 -3.26 2.56 -0.76
CA TYR A 21 -3.70 2.09 -2.07
C TYR A 21 -3.16 2.97 -3.20
N ALA A 22 -3.27 4.30 -3.08
CA ALA A 22 -2.74 5.23 -4.07
C ALA A 22 -1.21 5.12 -4.23
N THR A 23 -0.50 4.84 -3.14
CA THR A 23 0.95 4.56 -3.16
C THR A 23 1.26 3.31 -3.96
N LEU A 24 0.58 2.20 -3.65
CA LEU A 24 0.74 0.93 -4.37
C LEU A 24 0.36 1.08 -5.85
N ALA A 25 -0.77 1.75 -6.15
CA ALA A 25 -1.19 2.06 -7.51
C ALA A 25 -0.14 2.92 -8.26
N GLY A 26 0.42 3.92 -7.58
CA GLY A 26 1.46 4.78 -8.13
C GLY A 26 2.68 4.00 -8.60
N VAL A 27 3.26 3.13 -7.75
CA VAL A 27 4.44 2.34 -8.11
C VAL A 27 4.14 1.20 -9.08
N THR A 28 2.88 0.78 -9.16
CA THR A 28 2.43 -0.26 -10.09
C THR A 28 2.19 0.31 -11.49
N PHE A 29 1.37 1.38 -11.58
CA PHE A 29 0.89 1.89 -12.87
C PHE A 29 1.74 3.03 -13.43
N THR A 30 2.63 3.62 -12.61
CA THR A 30 3.64 4.60 -13.03
C THR A 30 5.04 4.23 -12.48
N PRO A 31 5.57 3.04 -12.84
CA PRO A 31 6.73 2.42 -12.16
C PRO A 31 8.04 3.20 -12.28
N ASP A 32 8.14 4.10 -13.26
CA ASP A 32 9.36 4.90 -13.49
C ASP A 32 9.35 6.25 -12.78
N LEU A 33 8.28 6.57 -12.04
CA LEU A 33 8.12 7.89 -11.43
C LEU A 33 8.77 8.00 -10.05
N TYR A 34 8.83 6.90 -9.29
CA TYR A 34 9.23 6.90 -7.89
C TYR A 34 10.52 6.11 -7.65
N ALA A 35 11.40 6.65 -6.81
CA ALA A 35 12.62 5.99 -6.36
C ALA A 35 12.34 4.92 -5.29
N CYS A 36 11.33 5.12 -4.46
CA CYS A 36 10.85 4.18 -3.46
C CYS A 36 9.42 4.54 -3.02
N ALA A 37 8.78 3.63 -2.28
CA ALA A 37 7.41 3.82 -1.81
C ALA A 37 7.20 3.30 -0.40
N ILE A 38 6.30 3.95 0.35
CA ILE A 38 5.92 3.56 1.70
C ILE A 38 4.41 3.44 1.75
N ASP A 39 3.93 2.21 1.89
CA ASP A 39 2.53 1.88 2.09
C ASP A 39 2.24 1.68 3.57
N TYR A 40 1.31 2.45 4.10
CA TYR A 40 0.87 2.36 5.48
C TYR A 40 -0.61 1.98 5.56
N VAL A 41 -0.88 0.76 6.03
CA VAL A 41 -2.23 0.18 6.17
C VAL A 41 -3.09 0.31 4.89
N GLY A 42 -2.47 0.08 3.73
CA GLY A 42 -3.09 0.28 2.42
C GLY A 42 -3.78 -0.95 1.87
N VAL A 43 -4.70 -0.70 0.93
CA VAL A 43 -5.41 -1.75 0.18
C VAL A 43 -4.56 -2.17 -1.01
N SER A 44 -4.38 -3.47 -1.22
CA SER A 44 -3.67 -4.04 -2.36
C SER A 44 -4.58 -4.76 -3.36
N ASN A 45 -5.73 -5.23 -2.88
CA ASN A 45 -6.68 -6.05 -3.62
C ASN A 45 -8.11 -5.59 -3.35
N LEU A 46 -8.74 -4.98 -4.34
CA LEU A 46 -10.09 -4.44 -4.20
C LEU A 46 -11.14 -5.51 -3.89
N PHE A 47 -10.94 -6.77 -4.33
CA PHE A 47 -11.86 -7.87 -4.04
C PHE A 47 -11.82 -8.25 -2.56
N THR A 48 -10.64 -8.52 -2.01
CA THR A 48 -10.49 -8.91 -0.59
C THR A 48 -10.87 -7.75 0.33
N PHE A 49 -10.58 -6.52 -0.05
CA PHE A 49 -11.03 -5.34 0.66
C PHE A 49 -12.56 -5.29 0.75
N MET A 50 -13.28 -5.43 -0.38
CA MET A 50 -14.75 -5.42 -0.39
C MET A 50 -15.36 -6.60 0.37
N GLN A 51 -14.68 -7.75 0.42
CA GLN A 51 -15.11 -8.93 1.18
C GLN A 51 -14.94 -8.77 2.70
N THR A 52 -14.00 -7.94 3.13
CA THR A 52 -13.63 -7.75 4.54
C THR A 52 -14.11 -6.42 5.14
N ILE A 53 -15.07 -5.77 4.49
CA ILE A 53 -15.70 -4.54 5.00
C ILE A 53 -16.22 -4.76 6.42
N PRO A 54 -15.85 -3.89 7.39
CA PRO A 54 -16.31 -4.04 8.76
C PRO A 54 -17.84 -3.90 8.85
N PRO A 55 -18.49 -4.60 9.81
CA PRO A 55 -19.95 -4.61 9.91
C PRO A 55 -20.59 -3.22 10.01
N TYR A 56 -19.91 -2.27 10.62
CA TYR A 56 -20.40 -0.90 10.78
C TYR A 56 -20.37 -0.08 9.48
N TRP A 57 -19.74 -0.56 8.40
CA TRP A 57 -19.79 0.03 7.06
C TRP A 57 -20.86 -0.57 6.16
N LYS A 58 -21.51 -1.66 6.57
CA LYS A 58 -22.59 -2.29 5.77
C LYS A 58 -23.70 -1.32 5.31
N PRO A 59 -24.12 -0.32 6.12
CA PRO A 59 -25.08 0.68 5.63
C PRO A 59 -24.57 1.54 4.48
N LEU A 60 -23.26 1.56 4.24
CA LEU A 60 -22.60 2.32 3.17
C LEU A 60 -22.25 1.45 1.96
N LEU A 61 -22.70 0.20 1.92
CA LEU A 61 -22.27 -0.78 0.91
C LEU A 61 -22.58 -0.34 -0.51
N ASP A 62 -23.75 0.22 -0.75
CA ASP A 62 -24.15 0.70 -2.09
C ASP A 62 -23.21 1.81 -2.57
N MET A 63 -22.86 2.74 -1.68
CA MET A 63 -21.86 3.79 -1.95
C MET A 63 -20.47 3.17 -2.22
N MET A 64 -20.09 2.14 -1.46
CA MET A 64 -18.82 1.44 -1.69
C MET A 64 -18.78 0.75 -3.05
N TYR A 65 -19.89 0.17 -3.50
CA TYR A 65 -19.99 -0.42 -4.83
C TYR A 65 -19.82 0.62 -5.95
N GLU A 66 -20.37 1.82 -5.77
CA GLU A 66 -20.16 2.90 -6.73
C GLU A 66 -18.74 3.46 -6.75
N MET A 67 -18.12 3.60 -5.58
CA MET A 67 -16.81 4.26 -5.45
C MET A 67 -15.63 3.32 -5.64
N VAL A 68 -15.76 2.06 -5.24
CA VAL A 68 -14.68 1.06 -5.29
C VAL A 68 -14.91 0.03 -6.39
N GLY A 69 -16.15 -0.43 -6.54
CA GLY A 69 -16.58 -1.44 -7.50
C GLY A 69 -17.37 -2.57 -6.86
N ASP A 70 -18.31 -3.11 -7.62
CA ASP A 70 -19.06 -4.31 -7.29
C ASP A 70 -18.24 -5.54 -7.71
N PRO A 71 -17.84 -6.44 -6.78
CA PRO A 71 -17.00 -7.60 -7.11
C PRO A 71 -17.60 -8.56 -8.17
N VAL A 72 -18.89 -8.45 -8.43
CA VAL A 72 -19.58 -9.27 -9.44
C VAL A 72 -19.70 -8.53 -10.77
N LYS A 73 -20.13 -7.28 -10.73
CA LYS A 73 -20.41 -6.48 -11.93
C LYS A 73 -19.15 -5.84 -12.51
N ASP A 74 -18.23 -5.41 -11.65
CA ASP A 74 -17.05 -4.61 -12.02
C ASP A 74 -15.75 -5.41 -11.95
N LYS A 75 -15.85 -6.75 -12.10
CA LYS A 75 -14.73 -7.68 -11.90
C LYS A 75 -13.48 -7.29 -12.70
N GLU A 76 -13.63 -7.01 -13.99
CA GLU A 76 -12.51 -6.65 -14.88
C GLU A 76 -11.82 -5.34 -14.44
N MET A 77 -12.62 -4.36 -14.05
CA MET A 77 -12.13 -3.09 -13.53
C MET A 77 -11.37 -3.29 -12.21
N MET A 78 -11.95 -4.04 -11.26
CA MET A 78 -11.32 -4.30 -9.97
C MET A 78 -10.03 -5.11 -10.11
N GLU A 79 -9.97 -6.08 -11.01
CA GLU A 79 -8.75 -6.82 -11.32
C GLU A 79 -7.67 -5.90 -11.90
N LYS A 80 -8.05 -5.08 -12.88
CA LYS A 80 -7.17 -4.11 -13.53
C LYS A 80 -6.55 -3.10 -12.55
N TYR A 81 -7.30 -2.68 -11.54
CA TYR A 81 -6.86 -1.64 -10.61
C TYR A 81 -6.46 -2.15 -9.21
N SER A 82 -6.35 -3.46 -9.02
CA SER A 82 -5.78 -4.06 -7.81
C SER A 82 -4.27 -4.26 -7.96
N PRO A 83 -3.43 -3.49 -7.25
CA PRO A 83 -1.97 -3.54 -7.41
C PRO A 83 -1.37 -4.94 -7.25
N VAL A 84 -1.93 -5.78 -6.40
CA VAL A 84 -1.43 -7.14 -6.12
C VAL A 84 -1.37 -8.03 -7.36
N PHE A 85 -2.23 -7.80 -8.36
CA PHE A 85 -2.24 -8.59 -9.61
C PHE A 85 -1.21 -8.10 -10.64
N HIS A 86 -0.56 -6.98 -10.39
CA HIS A 86 0.36 -6.30 -11.32
C HIS A 86 1.73 -6.03 -10.70
N VAL A 87 2.14 -6.81 -9.71
CA VAL A 87 3.44 -6.65 -9.03
C VAL A 87 4.65 -6.80 -9.97
N ASP A 88 4.45 -7.44 -11.12
CA ASP A 88 5.46 -7.54 -12.17
C ASP A 88 5.85 -6.19 -12.80
N GLN A 89 5.00 -5.17 -12.66
CA GLN A 89 5.28 -3.81 -13.13
C GLN A 89 6.09 -2.98 -12.13
N ILE A 90 6.13 -3.38 -10.85
CA ILE A 90 6.79 -2.63 -9.78
C ILE A 90 8.31 -2.76 -9.90
N LYS A 91 9.00 -1.63 -9.89
CA LYS A 91 10.46 -1.52 -9.94
C LYS A 91 11.05 -0.94 -8.65
N ALA A 92 10.29 -0.07 -7.99
CA ALA A 92 10.73 0.63 -6.80
C ALA A 92 10.71 -0.28 -5.56
N PRO A 93 11.72 -0.22 -4.68
CA PRO A 93 11.65 -0.85 -3.37
C PRO A 93 10.48 -0.28 -2.55
N LEU A 94 9.87 -1.15 -1.73
CA LEU A 94 8.73 -0.79 -0.89
C LEU A 94 9.03 -1.02 0.59
N PHE A 95 8.47 -0.13 1.41
CA PHE A 95 8.27 -0.35 2.84
C PHE A 95 6.77 -0.42 3.11
N ILE A 96 6.29 -1.53 3.66
CA ILE A 96 4.87 -1.76 3.99
C ILE A 96 4.75 -1.87 5.51
N ALA A 97 3.84 -1.09 6.11
CA ALA A 97 3.58 -1.12 7.54
C ALA A 97 2.10 -1.36 7.83
N GLN A 98 1.81 -2.30 8.78
CA GLN A 98 0.46 -2.79 9.03
C GLN A 98 0.22 -3.07 10.52
N GLY A 99 -0.96 -2.69 11.01
CA GLY A 99 -1.46 -3.14 12.32
C GLY A 99 -2.10 -4.54 12.20
N ALA A 100 -1.72 -5.45 13.09
CA ALA A 100 -2.21 -6.83 13.04
C ALA A 100 -3.72 -6.95 13.31
N ASN A 101 -4.28 -5.99 14.07
CA ASN A 101 -5.69 -5.97 14.46
C ASN A 101 -6.49 -4.91 13.68
N ASP A 102 -6.07 -4.58 12.47
CA ASP A 102 -6.75 -3.58 11.65
C ASP A 102 -8.14 -4.06 11.22
N PRO A 103 -9.23 -3.40 11.67
CA PRO A 103 -10.59 -3.80 11.34
C PRO A 103 -11.10 -3.20 10.03
N ARG A 104 -10.40 -2.23 9.45
CA ARG A 104 -10.82 -1.49 8.23
C ARG A 104 -10.12 -2.00 6.99
N VAL A 105 -8.81 -2.14 7.07
CA VAL A 105 -7.97 -2.73 6.04
C VAL A 105 -7.29 -3.95 6.65
N ASN A 106 -7.85 -5.11 6.37
CA ASN A 106 -7.39 -6.34 6.98
C ASN A 106 -5.89 -6.58 6.68
N LYS A 107 -5.16 -7.08 7.67
CA LYS A 107 -3.72 -7.41 7.54
C LYS A 107 -3.42 -8.26 6.29
N ALA A 108 -4.37 -9.08 5.86
CA ALA A 108 -4.25 -9.87 4.65
C ALA A 108 -4.00 -9.04 3.38
N GLU A 109 -4.40 -7.75 3.35
CA GLU A 109 -4.08 -6.85 2.25
C GLU A 109 -2.56 -6.64 2.11
N SER A 110 -1.89 -6.39 3.22
CA SER A 110 -0.43 -6.27 3.26
C SER A 110 0.27 -7.62 3.05
N ASP A 111 -0.21 -8.69 3.69
CA ASP A 111 0.40 -10.02 3.59
C ASP A 111 0.46 -10.51 2.13
N GLN A 112 -0.65 -10.44 1.39
CA GLN A 112 -0.71 -10.89 -0.01
C GLN A 112 0.19 -10.05 -0.91
N MET A 113 0.28 -8.74 -0.66
CA MET A 113 1.16 -7.86 -1.42
C MET A 113 2.63 -8.18 -1.18
N VAL A 114 3.04 -8.32 0.07
CA VAL A 114 4.41 -8.69 0.47
C VAL A 114 4.80 -10.06 -0.12
N GLU A 115 3.90 -11.04 -0.05
CA GLU A 115 4.15 -12.37 -0.62
C GLU A 115 4.35 -12.29 -2.15
N ALA A 116 3.48 -11.55 -2.84
CA ALA A 116 3.59 -11.38 -4.29
C ALA A 116 4.88 -10.68 -4.70
N LEU A 117 5.29 -9.63 -3.98
CA LEU A 117 6.55 -8.92 -4.21
C LEU A 117 7.78 -9.82 -3.99
N LYS A 118 7.82 -10.57 -2.87
CA LYS A 118 8.91 -11.50 -2.56
C LYS A 118 9.05 -12.61 -3.61
N LYS A 119 7.94 -13.17 -4.09
CA LYS A 119 7.96 -14.18 -5.18
C LYS A 119 8.58 -13.66 -6.47
N ARG A 120 8.54 -12.35 -6.68
CA ARG A 120 9.13 -11.68 -7.87
C ARG A 120 10.54 -11.16 -7.61
N GLY A 121 11.08 -11.33 -6.39
CA GLY A 121 12.40 -10.84 -6.01
C GLY A 121 12.47 -9.31 -5.88
N ILE A 122 11.33 -8.65 -5.68
CA ILE A 122 11.28 -7.20 -5.46
C ILE A 122 11.58 -6.93 -3.99
N GLU A 123 12.44 -5.93 -3.74
CA GLU A 123 12.82 -5.53 -2.39
C GLU A 123 11.60 -4.96 -1.65
N VAL A 124 11.25 -5.56 -0.51
CA VAL A 124 10.17 -5.12 0.37
C VAL A 124 10.55 -5.28 1.83
N GLU A 125 10.50 -4.15 2.57
CA GLU A 125 10.53 -4.18 4.02
C GLU A 125 9.10 -4.29 4.54
N TYR A 126 8.86 -5.11 5.57
CA TYR A 126 7.54 -5.33 6.13
C TYR A 126 7.54 -5.20 7.64
N MET A 127 6.81 -4.20 8.16
CA MET A 127 6.62 -3.96 9.59
C MET A 127 5.19 -4.30 10.00
N VAL A 128 5.02 -5.24 10.92
CA VAL A 128 3.74 -5.55 11.55
C VAL A 128 3.82 -5.21 13.03
N LYS A 129 2.79 -4.54 13.55
CA LYS A 129 2.64 -4.26 14.99
C LYS A 129 1.42 -5.02 15.53
N ASP A 130 1.67 -6.01 16.38
CA ASP A 130 0.65 -6.96 16.87
C ASP A 130 -0.42 -6.30 17.75
N ASN A 131 -0.10 -5.18 18.39
CA ASN A 131 -0.98 -4.43 19.27
C ASN A 131 -1.61 -3.19 18.62
N GLU A 132 -1.56 -3.09 17.27
CA GLU A 132 -2.10 -1.95 16.52
C GLU A 132 -3.25 -2.35 15.60
N GLY A 133 -4.13 -1.35 15.35
CA GLY A 133 -5.24 -1.43 14.42
C GLY A 133 -5.00 -0.63 13.15
N HIS A 134 -6.02 0.15 12.73
CA HIS A 134 -5.93 1.00 11.54
C HIS A 134 -5.13 2.27 11.83
N GLY A 135 -3.83 2.15 11.64
CA GLY A 135 -2.85 3.14 12.06
C GLY A 135 -2.27 2.85 13.45
N PHE A 136 -1.04 3.33 13.69
CA PHE A 136 -0.35 3.12 14.95
C PHE A 136 -0.71 4.21 15.96
N HIS A 137 -1.21 3.79 17.12
CA HIS A 137 -1.61 4.67 18.21
C HIS A 137 -0.64 4.63 19.39
N ASN A 138 0.00 3.48 19.63
CA ASN A 138 1.04 3.35 20.64
C ASN A 138 2.25 4.20 20.25
N GLU A 139 2.75 5.00 21.19
CA GLU A 139 3.83 5.95 20.96
C GLU A 139 5.13 5.26 20.51
N GLU A 140 5.50 4.14 21.13
CA GLU A 140 6.69 3.38 20.74
C GLU A 140 6.58 2.87 19.30
N ASN A 141 5.41 2.36 18.90
CA ASN A 141 5.17 1.89 17.55
C ASN A 141 5.24 3.01 16.50
N LYS A 142 4.76 4.21 16.88
CA LYS A 142 4.90 5.42 16.02
C LYS A 142 6.38 5.77 15.83
N PHE A 143 7.15 5.80 16.90
CA PHE A 143 8.58 6.08 16.81
C PHE A 143 9.34 5.03 16.00
N ASP A 144 9.04 3.76 16.19
CA ASP A 144 9.63 2.68 15.40
C ASP A 144 9.31 2.85 13.91
N PHE A 145 8.05 3.15 13.59
CA PHE A 145 7.62 3.38 12.21
C PHE A 145 8.35 4.57 11.57
N TYR A 146 8.40 5.73 12.25
CA TYR A 146 9.07 6.90 11.70
C TYR A 146 10.59 6.74 11.59
N ARG A 147 11.23 6.05 12.53
CA ARG A 147 12.67 5.71 12.43
C ARG A 147 12.95 4.77 11.26
N ALA A 148 12.11 3.76 11.07
CA ALA A 148 12.22 2.85 9.93
C ALA A 148 11.98 3.58 8.60
N MET A 149 10.97 4.44 8.55
CA MET A 149 10.69 5.29 7.39
C MET A 149 11.88 6.19 7.04
N GLU A 150 12.43 6.92 8.03
CA GLU A 150 13.61 7.77 7.83
C GLU A 150 14.78 6.97 7.25
N LYS A 151 15.10 5.83 7.87
CA LYS A 151 16.17 4.95 7.39
C LYS A 151 15.94 4.47 5.97
N PHE A 152 14.72 4.06 5.65
CA PHE A 152 14.34 3.60 4.32
C PHE A 152 14.46 4.72 3.27
N LEU A 153 13.95 5.91 3.57
CA LEU A 153 14.05 7.07 2.69
C LEU A 153 15.52 7.49 2.47
N ASP A 154 16.33 7.49 3.52
CA ASP A 154 17.75 7.81 3.43
C ASP A 154 18.51 6.83 2.53
N ALA A 155 18.20 5.55 2.61
CA ALA A 155 18.82 4.52 1.79
C ALA A 155 18.50 4.68 0.29
N HIS A 156 17.30 5.18 -0.05
CA HIS A 156 16.83 5.23 -1.42
C HIS A 156 16.83 6.62 -2.07
N LEU A 157 16.88 7.71 -1.28
CA LEU A 157 16.84 9.08 -1.79
C LEU A 157 18.17 9.84 -1.69
N LYS A 158 19.11 9.40 -0.86
CA LYS A 158 20.42 10.07 -0.64
C LYS A 158 21.56 9.53 -1.53
N LYS A 159 21.22 9.02 -2.72
CA LYS A 159 22.24 8.59 -3.69
C LYS A 159 22.74 9.74 -4.55
#